data_02af4b538d5989b877ea5366ed390912
#
_entry.id   02af4b538d5989b877ea5366ed390912
#
_cell.length_a   1.000
_cell.length_b   1.000
_cell.length_c   1.000
_cell.angle_alpha   90.00
_cell.angle_beta   90.00
_cell.angle_gamma   90.00
#
_symmetry.space_group_name_H-M   'P 1'
#
loop_
_entity.id
_entity.type
_entity.pdbx_description
1 polymer ?
#
loop_
_entity_poly.entity_id
_entity_poly.type
_entity_poly.pdbx_seq_one_letter_code
_entity_poly.pdbx_strand_id
1 'polypeptide(L)'
;MTKKLFLAMLLITPALTAMCFADDLTEDPTFKAKCVMCHGANAEGREKMKTPPLKEKAKKPEAELIKAIEDGNDKQTPKMPPFKEKLTPEQIKALVAEIKALK
;
A
#
# COMPACT_ATOMS: atom_id res chain seq x y z
N MET A 1 -9.34 34.88 51.35
CA MET A 1 -10.00 34.56 50.10
C MET A 1 -9.08 33.83 49.19
N THR A 2 -9.31 32.59 49.12
CA THR A 2 -8.52 31.71 48.26
C THR A 2 -8.97 31.81 46.83
N LYS A 3 -8.16 32.35 46.01
CA LYS A 3 -8.37 32.27 44.59
C LYS A 3 -7.91 30.89 44.14
N LYS A 4 -8.85 30.13 43.75
CA LYS A 4 -8.53 28.85 43.13
C LYS A 4 -8.00 29.12 41.75
N LEU A 5 -6.73 28.92 41.59
CA LEU A 5 -6.12 28.82 40.31
C LEU A 5 -6.55 27.48 39.71
N PHE A 6 -7.55 27.58 38.88
CA PHE A 6 -7.80 26.46 37.98
C PHE A 6 -6.71 26.47 36.94
N LEU A 7 -5.74 25.68 37.17
CA LEU A 7 -4.83 25.29 36.13
C LEU A 7 -5.62 24.40 35.22
N ALA A 8 -6.19 25.00 34.18
CA ALA A 8 -6.73 24.21 33.08
C ALA A 8 -5.52 23.51 32.48
N MET A 9 -5.34 22.31 32.91
CA MET A 9 -4.37 21.41 32.28
C MET A 9 -4.97 21.06 30.92
N LEU A 10 -4.62 21.84 29.93
CA LEU A 10 -4.93 21.55 28.57
C LEU A 10 -4.11 20.31 28.22
N LEU A 11 -4.75 19.17 28.35
CA LEU A 11 -4.20 17.93 27.83
C LEU A 11 -4.28 18.02 26.32
N ILE A 12 -3.25 18.57 25.75
CA ILE A 12 -3.03 18.44 24.32
C ILE A 12 -2.61 17.00 24.12
N THR A 13 -3.59 16.17 23.85
CA THR A 13 -3.29 14.87 23.30
C THR A 13 -2.79 15.12 21.89
N PRO A 14 -1.54 14.81 21.59
CA PRO A 14 -1.15 14.81 20.18
C PRO A 14 -2.02 13.77 19.51
N ALA A 15 -2.79 14.22 18.53
CA ALA A 15 -3.44 13.32 17.64
C ALA A 15 -2.36 12.50 16.99
N LEU A 16 -2.15 11.31 17.50
CA LEU A 16 -1.35 10.33 16.83
C LEU A 16 -2.12 9.97 15.58
N THR A 17 -1.83 10.66 14.52
CA THR A 17 -2.10 10.11 13.21
C THR A 17 -1.19 8.91 13.10
N ALA A 18 -1.71 7.78 13.52
CA ALA A 18 -1.10 6.52 13.21
C ALA A 18 -1.16 6.39 11.70
N MET A 19 -0.12 6.84 11.05
CA MET A 19 0.12 6.42 9.69
C MET A 19 0.47 4.96 9.80
N CYS A 20 -0.53 4.13 9.57
CA CYS A 20 -0.30 2.71 9.39
C CYS A 20 0.44 2.54 8.08
N PHE A 21 1.75 2.68 8.16
CA PHE A 21 2.58 2.06 7.16
C PHE A 21 2.56 0.58 7.48
N ALA A 22 1.80 -0.19 6.73
CA ALA A 22 2.06 -1.59 6.66
C ALA A 22 3.45 -1.68 6.05
N ASP A 23 4.45 -1.95 6.87
CA ASP A 23 5.84 -2.03 6.44
C ASP A 23 6.07 -3.20 5.49
N ASP A 24 5.18 -4.18 5.52
CA ASP A 24 5.28 -5.40 4.73
C ASP A 24 4.09 -5.51 3.78
N LEU A 25 4.40 -5.58 2.50
CA LEU A 25 3.40 -5.76 1.45
C LEU A 25 2.52 -6.98 1.71
N THR A 26 3.10 -8.07 2.16
CA THR A 26 2.39 -9.32 2.40
C THR A 26 1.41 -9.24 3.57
N GLU A 27 1.55 -8.26 4.43
CA GLU A 27 0.65 -8.00 5.55
C GLU A 27 -0.39 -6.92 5.25
N ASP A 28 -0.25 -6.22 4.13
CA ASP A 28 -1.18 -5.17 3.75
C ASP A 28 -2.55 -5.77 3.42
N PRO A 29 -3.62 -5.33 4.12
CA PRO A 29 -4.97 -5.85 3.85
C PRO A 29 -5.43 -5.66 2.41
N THR A 30 -5.05 -4.56 1.77
CA THR A 30 -5.39 -4.29 0.37
C THR A 30 -4.71 -5.29 -0.55
N PHE A 31 -3.43 -5.55 -0.32
CA PHE A 31 -2.69 -6.55 -1.08
C PHE A 31 -3.31 -7.93 -0.92
N LYS A 32 -3.60 -8.32 0.31
CA LYS A 32 -4.23 -9.62 0.60
C LYS A 32 -5.58 -9.81 -0.08
N ALA A 33 -6.37 -8.74 -0.13
CA ALA A 33 -7.72 -8.81 -0.68
C ALA A 33 -7.74 -8.77 -2.20
N LYS A 34 -6.83 -8.05 -2.84
CA LYS A 34 -6.97 -7.69 -4.26
C LYS A 34 -5.82 -8.14 -5.16
N CYS A 35 -4.68 -8.47 -4.61
CA CYS A 35 -3.45 -8.68 -5.39
C CYS A 35 -2.92 -10.11 -5.32
N VAL A 36 -3.15 -10.78 -4.23
CA VAL A 36 -2.59 -12.12 -3.95
C VAL A 36 -2.98 -13.15 -5.00
N MET A 37 -4.18 -13.06 -5.54
CA MET A 37 -4.67 -14.05 -6.53
C MET A 37 -3.71 -14.19 -7.71
N CYS A 38 -3.15 -13.09 -8.18
CA CYS A 38 -2.23 -13.07 -9.32
C CYS A 38 -0.77 -12.97 -8.90
N HIS A 39 -0.47 -12.24 -7.81
CA HIS A 39 0.89 -11.96 -7.39
C HIS A 39 1.45 -12.93 -6.35
N GLY A 40 0.59 -13.75 -5.75
CA GLY A 40 0.99 -14.69 -4.70
C GLY A 40 0.97 -14.09 -3.30
N ALA A 41 0.79 -14.95 -2.30
CA ALA A 41 0.67 -14.53 -0.90
C ALA A 41 1.92 -13.82 -0.37
N ASN A 42 3.08 -14.16 -0.91
CA ASN A 42 4.38 -13.56 -0.56
C ASN A 42 4.90 -12.66 -1.69
N ALA A 43 4.03 -12.22 -2.59
CA ALA A 43 4.41 -11.45 -3.77
C ALA A 43 5.44 -12.15 -4.67
N GLU A 44 5.53 -13.46 -4.56
CA GLU A 44 6.49 -14.29 -5.30
C GLU A 44 6.13 -14.47 -6.77
N GLY A 45 4.95 -14.00 -7.15
CA GLY A 45 4.38 -14.26 -8.46
C GLY A 45 3.71 -15.62 -8.55
N ARG A 46 3.04 -15.85 -9.66
CA ARG A 46 2.41 -17.13 -9.95
C ARG A 46 2.67 -17.52 -11.39
N GLU A 47 3.28 -18.67 -11.55
CA GLU A 47 3.63 -19.19 -12.87
C GLU A 47 2.41 -19.36 -13.77
N LYS A 48 1.31 -19.87 -13.21
CA LYS A 48 0.05 -20.04 -13.93
C LYS A 48 -0.56 -18.73 -14.42
N MET A 49 -0.27 -17.64 -13.72
CA MET A 49 -0.74 -16.31 -14.06
C MET A 49 0.30 -15.50 -14.82
N LYS A 50 1.45 -16.11 -15.12
CA LYS A 50 2.57 -15.46 -15.80
C LYS A 50 3.01 -14.17 -15.12
N THR A 51 2.89 -14.12 -13.80
CA THR A 51 3.26 -12.98 -12.97
C THR A 51 4.63 -13.20 -12.37
N PRO A 52 5.58 -12.30 -12.61
CA PRO A 52 6.91 -12.38 -11.97
C PRO A 52 6.83 -11.94 -10.51
N PRO A 53 7.85 -12.29 -9.70
CA PRO A 53 7.94 -11.75 -8.34
C PRO A 53 7.95 -10.23 -8.35
N LEU A 54 7.18 -9.61 -7.44
CA LEU A 54 7.11 -8.15 -7.37
C LEU A 54 8.43 -7.48 -7.00
N LYS A 55 9.30 -8.18 -6.29
CA LYS A 55 10.63 -7.62 -5.97
C LYS A 55 11.44 -7.25 -7.20
N GLU A 56 11.18 -7.91 -8.33
CA GLU A 56 11.82 -7.55 -9.60
C GLU A 56 11.39 -6.18 -10.11
N LYS A 57 10.22 -5.72 -9.67
CA LYS A 57 9.68 -4.41 -10.04
C LYS A 57 10.07 -3.31 -9.06
N ALA A 58 10.67 -3.65 -7.93
CA ALA A 58 11.02 -2.69 -6.89
C ALA A 58 11.98 -1.59 -7.35
N LYS A 59 12.76 -1.85 -8.38
CA LYS A 59 13.72 -0.89 -8.95
C LYS A 59 13.10 0.13 -9.88
N LYS A 60 11.85 -0.09 -10.31
CA LYS A 60 11.18 0.85 -11.21
C LYS A 60 10.84 2.15 -10.49
N PRO A 61 10.77 3.28 -11.22
CA PRO A 61 10.36 4.53 -10.63
C PRO A 61 8.98 4.44 -9.98
N GLU A 62 8.81 5.14 -8.87
CA GLU A 62 7.55 5.17 -8.13
C GLU A 62 6.36 5.52 -9.03
N ALA A 63 6.51 6.55 -9.87
CA ALA A 63 5.45 6.98 -10.76
C ALA A 63 5.01 5.89 -11.74
N GLU A 64 5.94 5.08 -12.20
CA GLU A 64 5.64 3.96 -13.11
C GLU A 64 4.86 2.86 -12.40
N LEU A 65 5.22 2.55 -11.16
CA LEU A 65 4.50 1.55 -10.36
C LEU A 65 3.10 2.03 -9.99
N ILE A 66 2.95 3.31 -9.66
CA ILE A 66 1.65 3.91 -9.39
C ILE A 66 0.75 3.78 -10.62
N LYS A 67 1.27 4.15 -11.78
CA LYS A 67 0.52 4.08 -13.03
C LYS A 67 0.13 2.64 -13.37
N ALA A 68 1.01 1.69 -13.13
CA ALA A 68 0.73 0.28 -13.38
C ALA A 68 -0.45 -0.23 -12.55
N ILE A 69 -0.56 0.21 -11.31
CA ILE A 69 -1.68 -0.16 -10.45
C ILE A 69 -2.95 0.59 -10.85
N GLU A 70 -2.84 1.88 -11.14
CA GLU A 70 -3.98 2.70 -11.55
C GLU A 70 -4.63 2.20 -12.84
N ASP A 71 -3.84 1.95 -13.84
CA ASP A 71 -4.30 1.65 -15.19
C ASP A 71 -4.33 0.16 -15.51
N GLY A 72 -3.66 -0.66 -14.70
CA GLY A 72 -3.54 -2.08 -14.97
C GLY A 72 -2.62 -2.36 -16.16
N ASN A 73 -2.71 -3.57 -16.66
CA ASN A 73 -1.95 -3.98 -17.84
C ASN A 73 -2.81 -4.92 -18.70
N ASP A 74 -3.31 -4.40 -19.80
CA ASP A 74 -4.15 -5.14 -20.74
C ASP A 74 -3.36 -5.90 -21.81
N LYS A 75 -2.05 -5.71 -21.86
CA LYS A 75 -1.17 -6.38 -22.81
C LYS A 75 -0.74 -7.76 -22.35
N GLN A 76 -0.97 -8.08 -21.09
CA GLN A 76 -0.68 -9.39 -20.54
C GLN A 76 -1.91 -10.29 -20.56
N THR A 77 -1.68 -11.58 -20.49
CA THR A 77 -2.74 -12.58 -20.34
C THR A 77 -2.37 -13.51 -19.18
N PRO A 78 -3.17 -13.56 -18.09
CA PRO A 78 -4.35 -12.74 -17.84
C PRO A 78 -4.01 -11.27 -17.56
N LYS A 79 -4.96 -10.40 -17.84
CA LYS A 79 -4.78 -8.94 -17.67
C LYS A 79 -4.74 -8.54 -16.21
N MET A 80 -3.90 -7.57 -15.88
CA MET A 80 -3.98 -6.89 -14.61
C MET A 80 -5.08 -5.83 -14.71
N PRO A 81 -6.13 -5.91 -13.88
CA PRO A 81 -7.21 -4.92 -13.94
C PRO A 81 -6.76 -3.55 -13.41
N PRO A 82 -7.40 -2.46 -13.86
CA PRO A 82 -7.10 -1.14 -13.32
C PRO A 82 -7.72 -0.97 -11.93
N PHE A 83 -7.00 -0.33 -11.03
CA PHE A 83 -7.44 -0.11 -9.65
C PHE A 83 -7.71 1.36 -9.31
N LYS A 84 -7.62 2.25 -10.27
CA LYS A 84 -7.79 3.69 -10.07
C LYS A 84 -9.11 4.04 -9.36
N GLU A 85 -10.19 3.36 -9.70
CA GLU A 85 -11.50 3.60 -9.12
C GLU A 85 -11.79 2.73 -7.90
N LYS A 86 -10.98 1.73 -7.66
CA LYS A 86 -11.17 0.75 -6.56
C LYS A 86 -10.33 1.07 -5.34
N LEU A 87 -9.24 1.79 -5.51
CA LEU A 87 -8.30 2.15 -4.46
C LEU A 87 -8.10 3.66 -4.43
N THR A 88 -7.90 4.19 -3.23
CA THR A 88 -7.54 5.61 -3.09
C THR A 88 -6.10 5.83 -3.53
N PRO A 89 -5.73 7.07 -3.91
CA PRO A 89 -4.34 7.39 -4.22
C PRO A 89 -3.38 7.05 -3.08
N GLU A 90 -3.81 7.22 -1.84
CA GLU A 90 -3.02 6.89 -0.65
C GLU A 90 -2.77 5.39 -0.53
N GLN A 91 -3.79 4.58 -0.81
CA GLN A 91 -3.64 3.12 -0.81
C GLN A 91 -2.65 2.67 -1.88
N ILE A 92 -2.75 3.26 -3.07
CA ILE A 92 -1.83 2.93 -4.17
C ILE A 92 -0.40 3.33 -3.83
N LYS A 93 -0.19 4.50 -3.28
CA LYS A 93 1.13 4.96 -2.85
C LYS A 93 1.73 4.07 -1.76
N ALA A 94 0.89 3.65 -0.82
CA ALA A 94 1.33 2.73 0.24
C ALA A 94 1.78 1.39 -0.35
N LEU A 95 1.00 0.82 -1.27
CA LEU A 95 1.36 -0.42 -1.94
C LEU A 95 2.68 -0.28 -2.71
N VAL A 96 2.87 0.82 -3.42
CA VAL A 96 4.10 1.07 -4.16
C VAL A 96 5.30 1.18 -3.22
N ALA A 97 5.17 1.89 -2.11
CA ALA A 97 6.23 1.99 -1.11
C ALA A 97 6.60 0.61 -0.56
N GLU A 98 5.61 -0.21 -0.29
CA GLU A 98 5.80 -1.58 0.20
C GLU A 98 6.46 -2.48 -0.84
N ILE A 99 6.09 -2.33 -2.11
CA ILE A 99 6.75 -3.05 -3.21
C ILE A 99 8.22 -2.66 -3.30
N LYS A 100 8.53 -1.37 -3.23
CA LYS A 100 9.90 -0.87 -3.29
C LYS A 100 10.75 -1.30 -2.10
N ALA A 101 10.12 -1.65 -0.99
CA ALA A 101 10.79 -2.15 0.20
C ALA A 101 11.05 -3.67 0.18
N LEU A 102 10.55 -4.38 -0.82
CA LEU A 102 10.79 -5.82 -0.95
C LEU A 102 12.28 -6.12 -1.16
N LYS A 103 12.75 -7.11 -0.45
CA LYS A 103 14.15 -7.55 -0.50
C LYS A 103 14.35 -8.81 -1.32
#